data_2b4a6bf1be4e758471cf7ed496b0e7c4
#
_entry.id   2b4a6bf1be4e758471cf7ed496b0e7c4
#
_cell.length_a   1.000
_cell.length_b   1.000
_cell.length_c   1.000
_cell.angle_alpha   90.00
_cell.angle_beta   90.00
_cell.angle_gamma   90.00
#
_symmetry.space_group_name_H-M   'P 1'
#
loop_
_entity.id
_entity.type
_entity.pdbx_description
1 polymer ?
#
loop_
_entity_poly.entity_id
_entity_poly.type
_entity_poly.pdbx_seq_one_letter_code
_entity_poly.pdbx_strand_id
1 'polypeptide(L)'
;MAVTNRLTCYSDPADHYSHRVRLVLAEKGVSVEIIDVAPGRCPPKLAEVNPYGSVPTLVDRDLALYESSVVMEYLDERYPHPPLLPVYPVARANSRLLMHRIQRDWCVLVDRILDKRSKEAERQLARKELRESLTGVSPLFADKAFFLSDELSLVDCCLLPI
;
A
#
# COMPACT_ATOMS: atom_id res chain seq x y z
N MET A 1 -28.05 18.76 -8.86
CA MET A 1 -26.65 18.42 -9.15
C MET A 1 -26.46 16.95 -8.83
N ALA A 2 -26.14 16.12 -9.82
CA ALA A 2 -25.89 14.70 -9.59
C ALA A 2 -24.64 14.59 -8.73
N VAL A 3 -24.76 14.12 -7.50
CA VAL A 3 -23.63 13.68 -6.68
C VAL A 3 -23.03 12.49 -7.40
N THR A 4 -21.96 12.72 -8.11
CA THR A 4 -21.20 11.66 -8.77
C THR A 4 -20.62 10.80 -7.64
N ASN A 5 -21.24 9.64 -7.44
CA ASN A 5 -20.88 8.64 -6.43
C ASN A 5 -19.58 7.93 -6.88
N ARG A 6 -18.52 8.70 -7.10
CA ARG A 6 -17.28 8.25 -7.71
C ARG A 6 -16.19 8.19 -6.67
N LEU A 7 -15.65 6.99 -6.48
CA LEU A 7 -14.44 6.78 -5.68
C LEU A 7 -13.29 7.50 -6.36
N THR A 8 -12.52 8.28 -5.62
CA THR A 8 -11.35 9.02 -6.11
C THR A 8 -10.11 8.64 -5.31
N CYS A 9 -9.01 8.36 -5.97
CA CYS A 9 -7.75 8.04 -5.32
C CYS A 9 -6.64 8.97 -5.83
N TYR A 10 -6.11 9.80 -4.93
CA TYR A 10 -4.88 10.55 -5.17
C TYR A 10 -3.69 9.61 -4.98
N SER A 11 -2.83 9.52 -5.99
CA SER A 11 -1.82 8.48 -6.08
C SER A 11 -0.58 9.01 -6.81
N ASP A 12 0.60 8.70 -6.30
CA ASP A 12 1.85 8.90 -7.04
C ASP A 12 2.15 7.61 -7.83
N PRO A 13 2.36 7.70 -9.16
CA PRO A 13 2.66 6.52 -9.98
C PRO A 13 3.91 5.76 -9.58
N ALA A 14 4.91 6.42 -8.98
CA ALA A 14 6.19 5.85 -8.59
C ALA A 14 6.28 5.45 -7.11
N ASP A 15 5.29 5.82 -6.30
CA ASP A 15 5.28 5.54 -4.87
C ASP A 15 4.76 4.13 -4.55
N HIS A 16 5.52 3.37 -3.78
CA HIS A 16 5.14 2.00 -3.42
C HIS A 16 3.91 1.94 -2.48
N TYR A 17 3.67 2.95 -1.63
CA TYR A 17 2.46 3.04 -0.80
C TYR A 17 1.20 3.28 -1.65
N SER A 18 1.30 4.13 -2.66
CA SER A 18 0.24 4.36 -3.65
C SER A 18 0.00 3.11 -4.50
N HIS A 19 1.08 2.41 -4.88
CA HIS A 19 0.99 1.19 -5.70
C HIS A 19 0.20 0.08 -5.01
N ARG A 20 0.43 -0.17 -3.70
CA ARG A 20 -0.32 -1.20 -2.97
C ARG A 20 -1.82 -0.95 -2.94
N VAL A 21 -2.25 0.31 -2.84
CA VAL A 21 -3.67 0.70 -2.91
C VAL A 21 -4.23 0.45 -4.31
N ARG A 22 -3.46 0.78 -5.37
CA ARG A 22 -3.88 0.49 -6.75
C ARG A 22 -4.03 -1.01 -7.00
N LEU A 23 -3.18 -1.86 -6.41
CA LEU A 23 -3.33 -3.33 -6.50
C LEU A 23 -4.64 -3.79 -5.87
N VAL A 24 -4.99 -3.29 -4.69
CA VAL A 24 -6.27 -3.62 -4.04
C VAL A 24 -7.45 -3.15 -4.87
N LEU A 25 -7.42 -1.92 -5.39
CA LEU A 25 -8.48 -1.40 -6.25
C LEU A 25 -8.68 -2.25 -7.52
N ALA A 26 -7.58 -2.69 -8.14
CA ALA A 26 -7.61 -3.54 -9.31
C ALA A 26 -8.19 -4.93 -8.99
N GLU A 27 -7.75 -5.54 -7.89
CA GLU A 27 -8.25 -6.86 -7.46
C GLU A 27 -9.74 -6.83 -7.10
N LYS A 28 -10.20 -5.74 -6.49
CA LYS A 28 -11.62 -5.53 -6.19
C LYS A 28 -12.47 -5.20 -7.44
N GLY A 29 -11.85 -4.91 -8.57
CA GLY A 29 -12.55 -4.53 -9.81
C GLY A 29 -13.40 -3.26 -9.67
N VAL A 30 -12.98 -2.34 -8.80
CA VAL A 30 -13.76 -1.15 -8.46
C VAL A 30 -13.47 -0.03 -9.44
N SER A 31 -14.54 0.61 -9.93
CA SER A 31 -14.39 1.83 -10.73
C SER A 31 -13.96 3.00 -9.84
N VAL A 32 -12.80 3.53 -10.12
CA VAL A 32 -12.14 4.60 -9.37
C VAL A 32 -11.55 5.63 -10.32
N GLU A 33 -11.60 6.90 -9.93
CA GLU A 33 -10.86 7.96 -10.59
C GLU A 33 -9.47 8.08 -9.94
N ILE A 34 -8.43 7.74 -10.67
CA ILE A 34 -7.04 7.94 -10.20
C ILE A 34 -6.61 9.35 -10.60
N ILE A 35 -6.17 10.12 -9.61
CA ILE A 35 -5.58 11.45 -9.80
C ILE A 35 -4.09 11.35 -9.47
N ASP A 36 -3.27 11.48 -10.50
CA ASP A 36 -1.82 11.43 -10.34
C ASP A 36 -1.30 12.69 -9.64
N VAL A 37 -0.54 12.47 -8.59
CA VAL A 37 0.11 13.51 -7.79
C VAL A 37 1.61 13.35 -7.90
N ALA A 38 2.27 14.33 -8.49
CA ALA A 38 3.73 14.30 -8.60
C ALA A 38 4.40 14.46 -7.22
N PRO A 39 5.57 13.83 -7.00
CA PRO A 39 6.33 13.94 -5.76
C PRO A 39 6.54 15.40 -5.34
N GLY A 40 6.26 15.70 -4.08
CA GLY A 40 6.41 17.04 -3.51
C GLY A 40 5.33 18.04 -3.93
N ARG A 41 4.30 17.63 -4.67
CA ARG A 41 3.13 18.44 -4.97
C ARG A 41 1.95 18.06 -4.10
N CYS A 42 1.19 19.07 -3.67
CA CYS A 42 -0.08 18.88 -2.96
C CYS A 42 -1.15 19.72 -3.67
N PRO A 43 -1.98 19.13 -4.53
CA PRO A 43 -3.09 19.83 -5.16
C PRO A 43 -4.04 20.40 -4.10
N PRO A 44 -4.67 21.58 -4.33
CA PRO A 44 -5.58 22.20 -3.35
C PRO A 44 -6.67 21.24 -2.84
N LYS A 45 -7.29 20.48 -3.73
CA LYS A 45 -8.31 19.50 -3.36
C LYS A 45 -7.78 18.36 -2.46
N LEU A 46 -6.53 17.96 -2.62
CA LEU A 46 -5.90 16.99 -1.72
C LEU A 46 -5.67 17.61 -0.34
N ALA A 47 -5.20 18.85 -0.29
CA ALA A 47 -4.98 19.57 0.97
C ALA A 47 -6.29 19.79 1.77
N GLU A 48 -7.43 19.93 1.09
CA GLU A 48 -8.74 20.07 1.73
C GLU A 48 -9.20 18.79 2.46
N VAL A 49 -8.84 17.62 1.93
CA VAL A 49 -9.33 16.32 2.44
C VAL A 49 -8.28 15.56 3.27
N ASN A 50 -7.00 15.90 3.13
CA ASN A 50 -5.93 15.29 3.89
C ASN A 50 -4.98 16.38 4.44
N PRO A 51 -4.95 16.60 5.77
CA PRO A 51 -4.13 17.65 6.38
C PRO A 51 -2.61 17.45 6.18
N TYR A 52 -2.19 16.22 5.88
CA TYR A 52 -0.78 15.91 5.59
C TYR A 52 -0.42 16.07 4.12
N GLY A 53 -1.41 16.23 3.22
CA GLY A 53 -1.20 16.32 1.79
C GLY A 53 -0.47 15.11 1.19
N SER A 54 -0.52 13.97 1.87
CA SER A 54 0.19 12.75 1.50
C SER A 54 -0.61 11.88 0.54
N VAL A 55 0.08 11.00 -0.18
CA VAL A 55 -0.52 9.97 -1.02
C VAL A 55 -0.08 8.59 -0.51
N PRO A 56 -0.92 7.54 -0.66
CA PRO A 56 -2.26 7.57 -1.25
C PRO A 56 -3.29 8.23 -0.33
N THR A 57 -4.26 8.91 -0.94
CA THR A 57 -5.46 9.41 -0.26
C THR A 57 -6.69 8.97 -1.06
N LEU A 58 -7.61 8.29 -0.39
CA LEU A 58 -8.86 7.82 -0.98
C LEU A 58 -10.02 8.68 -0.51
N VAL A 59 -10.87 9.07 -1.44
CA VAL A 59 -12.12 9.78 -1.14
C VAL A 59 -13.29 8.94 -1.62
N ASP A 60 -14.18 8.57 -0.70
CA ASP A 60 -15.45 7.91 -0.97
C ASP A 60 -16.59 8.77 -0.40
N ARG A 61 -17.25 9.53 -1.27
CA ARG A 61 -18.26 10.53 -0.87
C ARG A 61 -17.68 11.56 0.10
N ASP A 62 -18.18 11.58 1.33
CA ASP A 62 -17.75 12.50 2.40
C ASP A 62 -16.61 11.93 3.26
N LEU A 63 -16.23 10.66 3.01
CA LEU A 63 -15.13 9.99 3.72
C LEU A 63 -13.82 10.23 2.98
N ALA A 64 -12.83 10.76 3.67
CA ALA A 64 -11.46 10.84 3.19
C ALA A 64 -10.55 10.00 4.09
N LEU A 65 -9.77 9.12 3.47
CA LEU A 65 -8.84 8.21 4.15
C LEU A 65 -7.44 8.39 3.59
N TYR A 66 -6.49 8.40 4.47
CA TYR A 66 -5.05 8.37 4.17
C TYR A 66 -4.38 7.29 5.04
N GLU A 67 -3.09 7.02 4.82
CA GLU A 67 -2.38 5.81 5.24
C GLU A 67 -2.80 4.59 4.43
N SER A 68 -1.85 4.05 3.66
CA SER A 68 -2.14 2.97 2.71
C SER A 68 -2.76 1.72 3.34
N SER A 69 -2.34 1.36 4.56
CA SER A 69 -2.89 0.21 5.28
C SER A 69 -4.36 0.40 5.65
N VAL A 70 -4.71 1.61 6.11
CA VAL A 70 -6.11 1.97 6.44
C VAL A 70 -6.97 1.94 5.19
N VAL A 71 -6.47 2.52 4.09
CA VAL A 71 -7.18 2.53 2.80
C VAL A 71 -7.40 1.12 2.27
N MET A 72 -6.38 0.26 2.32
CA MET A 72 -6.50 -1.13 1.86
C MET A 72 -7.51 -1.94 2.68
N GLU A 73 -7.50 -1.83 4.00
CA GLU A 73 -8.46 -2.52 4.85
C GLU A 73 -9.89 -2.00 4.63
N TYR A 74 -10.07 -0.69 4.50
CA TYR A 74 -11.37 -0.11 4.15
C TYR A 74 -11.90 -0.66 2.83
N LEU A 75 -11.07 -0.74 1.80
CA LEU A 75 -11.46 -1.29 0.50
C LEU A 75 -11.84 -2.76 0.60
N ASP A 76 -11.12 -3.55 1.41
CA ASP A 76 -11.44 -4.97 1.62
C ASP A 76 -12.78 -5.15 2.35
N GLU A 77 -13.08 -4.31 3.34
CA GLU A 77 -14.35 -4.33 4.07
C GLU A 77 -15.51 -3.78 3.24
N ARG A 78 -15.27 -2.71 2.46
CA ARG A 78 -16.29 -2.06 1.63
C ARG A 78 -16.69 -2.91 0.42
N TYR A 79 -15.74 -3.67 -0.11
CA TYR A 79 -15.89 -4.58 -1.25
C TYR A 79 -15.42 -5.98 -0.84
N PRO A 80 -16.28 -6.77 -0.17
CA PRO A 80 -15.85 -7.99 0.52
C PRO A 80 -15.42 -9.14 -0.40
N HIS A 81 -15.62 -9.03 -1.71
CA HIS A 81 -15.26 -10.08 -2.67
C HIS A 81 -14.34 -9.57 -3.78
N PRO A 82 -13.24 -10.30 -4.09
CA PRO A 82 -12.67 -11.39 -3.30
C PRO A 82 -12.14 -10.88 -1.95
N PRO A 83 -12.18 -11.70 -0.86
CA PRO A 83 -11.63 -11.30 0.42
C PRO A 83 -10.10 -11.29 0.36
N LEU A 84 -9.46 -10.23 0.88
CA LEU A 84 -8.01 -10.08 0.89
C LEU A 84 -7.41 -10.19 2.31
N LEU A 85 -8.27 -10.28 3.33
CA LEU A 85 -7.89 -10.64 4.70
C LEU A 85 -8.69 -11.85 5.18
N PRO A 86 -8.06 -12.72 6.00
CA PRO A 86 -8.76 -13.84 6.62
C PRO A 86 -9.94 -13.39 7.48
N VAL A 87 -11.00 -14.19 7.50
CA VAL A 87 -12.19 -13.93 8.32
C VAL A 87 -11.91 -14.21 9.81
N TYR A 88 -11.11 -15.24 10.11
CA TYR A 88 -10.84 -15.65 11.47
C TYR A 88 -9.91 -14.69 12.20
N PRO A 89 -10.23 -14.27 13.44
CA PRO A 89 -9.50 -13.22 14.16
C PRO A 89 -8.01 -13.48 14.32
N VAL A 90 -7.60 -14.72 14.62
CA VAL A 90 -6.17 -15.08 14.79
C VAL A 90 -5.40 -14.94 13.48
N ALA A 91 -5.93 -15.50 12.40
CA ALA A 91 -5.30 -15.40 11.08
C ALA A 91 -5.27 -13.94 10.59
N ARG A 92 -6.34 -13.18 10.81
CA ARG A 92 -6.43 -11.76 10.49
C ARG A 92 -5.41 -10.93 11.26
N ALA A 93 -5.25 -11.20 12.56
CA ALA A 93 -4.24 -10.54 13.39
C ALA A 93 -2.81 -10.84 12.91
N ASN A 94 -2.52 -12.08 12.53
CA ASN A 94 -1.23 -12.48 11.96
C ASN A 94 -0.96 -11.75 10.63
N SER A 95 -1.95 -11.64 9.74
CA SER A 95 -1.82 -10.88 8.49
C SER A 95 -1.50 -9.40 8.75
N ARG A 96 -2.20 -8.76 9.69
CA ARG A 96 -1.91 -7.38 10.10
C ARG A 96 -0.51 -7.22 10.69
N LEU A 97 -0.07 -8.18 11.49
CA LEU A 97 1.29 -8.17 12.03
C LEU A 97 2.34 -8.28 10.93
N LEU A 98 2.12 -9.13 9.93
CA LEU A 98 3.01 -9.24 8.77
C LEU A 98 3.05 -7.93 7.97
N MET A 99 1.90 -7.33 7.68
CA MET A 99 1.82 -6.03 6.99
C MET A 99 2.58 -4.95 7.76
N HIS A 100 2.43 -4.90 9.09
CA HIS A 100 3.18 -3.97 9.95
C HIS A 100 4.69 -4.20 9.87
N ARG A 101 5.14 -5.46 9.90
CA ARG A 101 6.56 -5.80 9.78
C ARG A 101 7.13 -5.42 8.42
N ILE A 102 6.41 -5.70 7.33
CA ILE A 102 6.80 -5.27 5.97
C ILE A 102 7.01 -3.76 5.93
N GLN A 103 6.06 -3.00 6.48
CA GLN A 103 6.16 -1.54 6.50
C GLN A 103 7.33 -1.06 7.33
N ARG A 104 7.55 -1.62 8.50
CA ARG A 104 8.59 -1.23 9.43
C ARG A 104 9.99 -1.64 8.98
N ASP A 105 10.13 -2.86 8.46
CA ASP A 105 11.43 -3.47 8.21
C ASP A 105 11.91 -3.25 6.77
N TRP A 106 11.01 -3.18 5.79
CA TRP A 106 11.37 -3.10 4.37
C TRP A 106 10.98 -1.77 3.71
N CYS A 107 9.76 -1.30 3.91
CA CYS A 107 9.35 -0.03 3.30
C CYS A 107 10.24 1.14 3.73
N VAL A 108 10.68 1.18 4.98
CA VAL A 108 11.61 2.20 5.48
C VAL A 108 12.96 2.15 4.75
N LEU A 109 13.43 0.96 4.37
CA LEU A 109 14.65 0.80 3.58
C LEU A 109 14.44 1.29 2.14
N VAL A 110 13.29 0.97 1.54
CA VAL A 110 12.91 1.47 0.20
C VAL A 110 12.82 2.99 0.21
N ASP A 111 12.16 3.58 1.20
CA ASP A 111 12.07 5.03 1.36
C ASP A 111 13.46 5.69 1.42
N ARG A 112 14.37 5.09 2.19
CA ARG A 112 15.76 5.57 2.30
C ARG A 112 16.53 5.45 0.98
N ILE A 113 16.31 4.37 0.22
CA ILE A 113 16.91 4.17 -1.11
C ILE A 113 16.41 5.21 -2.10
N LEU A 114 15.13 5.56 -2.04
CA LEU A 114 14.49 6.49 -2.97
C LEU A 114 14.66 7.96 -2.57
N ASP A 115 14.96 8.26 -1.30
CA ASP A 115 15.14 9.64 -0.84
C ASP A 115 16.42 10.26 -1.45
N LYS A 116 16.21 11.24 -2.33
CA LYS A 116 17.30 11.98 -3.00
C LYS A 116 18.22 12.74 -2.03
N ARG A 117 17.75 13.00 -0.80
CA ARG A 117 18.52 13.68 0.25
C ARG A 117 19.45 12.74 1.02
N SER A 118 19.19 11.42 0.95
CA SER A 118 20.05 10.41 1.57
C SER A 118 21.43 10.38 0.90
N LYS A 119 22.47 10.22 1.71
CA LYS A 119 23.85 10.04 1.21
C LYS A 119 23.96 8.70 0.49
N GLU A 120 24.85 8.64 -0.51
CA GLU A 120 25.03 7.42 -1.29
C GLU A 120 25.43 6.22 -0.41
N ALA A 121 26.27 6.43 0.61
CA ALA A 121 26.65 5.38 1.56
C ALA A 121 25.42 4.82 2.34
N GLU A 122 24.49 5.69 2.71
CA GLU A 122 23.26 5.29 3.41
C GLU A 122 22.33 4.49 2.47
N ARG A 123 22.22 4.90 1.21
CA ARG A 123 21.46 4.17 0.20
C ARG A 123 22.07 2.80 -0.10
N GLN A 124 23.40 2.70 -0.19
CA GLN A 124 24.10 1.44 -0.39
C GLN A 124 23.88 0.48 0.78
N LEU A 125 23.96 0.99 2.01
CA LEU A 125 23.69 0.19 3.21
C LEU A 125 22.24 -0.31 3.20
N ALA A 126 21.27 0.56 2.93
CA ALA A 126 19.85 0.17 2.86
C ALA A 126 19.58 -0.89 1.76
N ARG A 127 20.22 -0.78 0.59
CA ARG A 127 20.14 -1.81 -0.47
C ARG A 127 20.70 -3.15 0.01
N LYS A 128 21.80 -3.14 0.73
CA LYS A 128 22.40 -4.36 1.28
C LYS A 128 21.48 -5.00 2.31
N GLU A 129 20.99 -4.23 3.28
CA GLU A 129 20.06 -4.70 4.32
C GLU A 129 18.78 -5.27 3.74
N LEU A 130 18.18 -4.58 2.77
CA LEU A 130 16.97 -5.05 2.09
C LEU A 130 17.22 -6.36 1.35
N ARG A 131 18.31 -6.47 0.60
CA ARG A 131 18.68 -7.70 -0.11
C ARG A 131 18.88 -8.87 0.84
N GLU A 132 19.62 -8.67 1.93
CA GLU A 132 19.89 -9.72 2.93
C GLU A 132 18.59 -10.17 3.60
N SER A 133 17.71 -9.24 3.96
CA SER A 133 16.42 -9.53 4.56
C SER A 133 15.51 -10.30 3.60
N LEU A 134 15.37 -9.87 2.34
CA LEU A 134 14.56 -10.56 1.33
C LEU A 134 15.13 -11.95 0.99
N THR A 135 16.46 -12.09 0.93
CA THR A 135 17.10 -13.39 0.72
C THR A 135 16.79 -14.33 1.88
N GLY A 136 16.82 -13.83 3.12
CA GLY A 136 16.50 -14.63 4.30
C GLY A 136 15.06 -15.17 4.35
N VAL A 137 14.12 -14.44 3.76
CA VAL A 137 12.70 -14.88 3.71
C VAL A 137 12.33 -15.59 2.40
N SER A 138 13.24 -15.65 1.44
CA SER A 138 12.97 -16.27 0.13
C SER A 138 12.43 -17.72 0.20
N PRO A 139 12.84 -18.59 1.16
CA PRO A 139 12.26 -19.92 1.28
C PRO A 139 10.76 -19.92 1.57
N LEU A 140 10.22 -18.84 2.18
CA LEU A 140 8.79 -18.73 2.50
C LEU A 140 7.91 -18.57 1.23
N PHE A 141 8.52 -18.24 0.09
CA PHE A 141 7.83 -18.12 -1.21
C PHE A 141 7.87 -19.41 -2.04
N ALA A 142 8.60 -20.44 -1.57
CA ALA A 142 8.86 -21.63 -2.39
C ALA A 142 7.65 -22.56 -2.55
N ASP A 143 6.79 -22.63 -1.53
CA ASP A 143 5.76 -23.65 -1.44
C ASP A 143 4.34 -23.16 -1.76
N LYS A 144 4.15 -21.86 -1.92
CA LYS A 144 2.84 -21.23 -2.09
C LYS A 144 2.83 -20.29 -3.29
N ALA A 145 1.65 -20.15 -3.90
CA ALA A 145 1.45 -19.23 -5.03
C ALA A 145 1.63 -17.76 -4.63
N PHE A 146 1.28 -17.44 -3.38
CA PHE A 146 1.42 -16.11 -2.77
C PHE A 146 2.16 -16.22 -1.43
N PHE A 147 2.42 -15.09 -0.78
CA PHE A 147 3.18 -15.07 0.47
C PHE A 147 2.42 -15.80 1.59
N LEU A 148 2.91 -16.98 1.96
CA LEU A 148 2.35 -17.87 3.00
C LEU A 148 0.87 -18.28 2.74
N SER A 149 0.38 -18.12 1.51
CA SER A 149 -1.01 -18.37 1.14
C SER A 149 -1.12 -18.95 -0.27
N ASP A 150 -2.22 -19.65 -0.53
CA ASP A 150 -2.59 -20.10 -1.88
C ASP A 150 -3.47 -19.06 -2.62
N GLU A 151 -3.88 -18.00 -1.93
CA GLU A 151 -4.69 -16.91 -2.46
C GLU A 151 -4.02 -15.56 -2.22
N LEU A 152 -4.25 -14.60 -3.13
CA LEU A 152 -3.77 -13.22 -2.99
C LEU A 152 -4.37 -12.58 -1.73
N SER A 153 -3.53 -11.87 -0.98
CA SER A 153 -3.92 -11.20 0.24
C SER A 153 -3.41 -9.75 0.30
N LEU A 154 -3.86 -8.98 1.29
CA LEU A 154 -3.30 -7.65 1.55
C LEU A 154 -1.81 -7.69 1.87
N VAL A 155 -1.31 -8.82 2.39
CA VAL A 155 0.13 -9.00 2.65
C VAL A 155 0.91 -8.97 1.33
N ASP A 156 0.41 -9.66 0.29
CA ASP A 156 1.01 -9.64 -1.04
C ASP A 156 0.95 -8.24 -1.66
N CYS A 157 -0.18 -7.53 -1.50
CA CYS A 157 -0.30 -6.15 -1.95
C CYS A 157 0.72 -5.20 -1.28
N CYS A 158 1.15 -5.52 -0.05
CA CYS A 158 2.22 -4.78 0.63
C CYS A 158 3.61 -5.13 0.10
N LEU A 159 3.83 -6.38 -0.34
CA LEU A 159 5.13 -6.89 -0.79
C LEU A 159 5.44 -6.56 -2.25
N LEU A 160 4.46 -6.74 -3.14
CA LEU A 160 4.67 -6.62 -4.59
C LEU A 160 5.27 -5.28 -5.05
N PRO A 161 4.99 -4.13 -4.42
CA PRO A 161 5.58 -2.85 -4.80
C PRO A 161 7.00 -2.60 -4.31
N ILE A 162 7.56 -3.46 -3.45
CA ILE A 162 8.90 -3.33 -2.87
C ILE A 162 9.95 -3.93 -3.81
#